data_a997a8c5b23675f6e72234079092a465
#
_entry.id   a997a8c5b23675f6e72234079092a465
#
_cell.length_a   1.000
_cell.length_b   1.000
_cell.length_c   1.000
_cell.angle_alpha   90.00
_cell.angle_beta   90.00
_cell.angle_gamma   90.00
#
_symmetry.space_group_name_H-M   'P 1'
#
loop_
_entity.id
_entity.type
_entity.pdbx_description
1 polymer ?
#
loop_
_entity_poly.entity_id
_entity_poly.type
_entity_poly.pdbx_seq_one_letter_code
_entity_poly.pdbx_strand_id
1 'polypeptide(L)'
;AASRKERNPLEFGGGILGSVASYSDSWIETSGGDNSIGLAATLFLHHTFTKQRFTIETKFDAKFGYNRMNIEVAGDGGSTTSEATWYKNQDEFQISTNPAYIINKSWQVGSIIKFRSQFANGYVSRSQQTADDRKSTFMSPGYLDISGGFTYTCPLERFPIKINLSPIALSAVFVESAKVRKNEWDDKPGWQAYGLSNANKTSKYEGGSSIQIDFDRTFGRKGIFRYRTTLFSFMGWMSNLNMKNRYTSVSAYEKALQAWNDAQGVGDKPMLQIHPTVRWENTIDIKATKYLTTTFNFQLYYNRAQNYDIQTQLLLSVGLTYTFKNK
;
A
#
# COMPACT_ATOMS: atom_id res chain seq x y z
N ALA A 1 26.66 30.24 1.55
CA ALA A 1 25.74 29.52 0.64
C ALA A 1 25.98 28.03 0.75
N ALA A 2 24.93 27.20 0.88
CA ALA A 2 25.04 25.75 0.94
C ALA A 2 25.73 25.20 -0.30
N SER A 3 26.55 24.16 -0.13
CA SER A 3 27.23 23.48 -1.24
C SER A 3 26.20 22.85 -2.20
N ARG A 4 26.63 22.47 -3.43
CA ARG A 4 25.75 21.78 -4.40
C ARG A 4 25.22 20.45 -3.82
N LYS A 5 26.03 19.73 -3.04
CA LYS A 5 25.65 18.46 -2.40
C LYS A 5 24.60 18.66 -1.30
N GLU A 6 24.75 19.68 -0.46
CA GLU A 6 23.77 20.00 0.58
C GLU A 6 22.41 20.41 0.04
N ARG A 7 22.37 20.99 -1.17
CA ARG A 7 21.14 21.37 -1.87
C ARG A 7 20.47 20.21 -2.60
N ASN A 8 21.21 19.11 -2.80
CA ASN A 8 20.76 17.93 -3.56
C ASN A 8 21.11 16.64 -2.79
N PRO A 9 20.61 16.47 -1.55
CA PRO A 9 20.82 15.20 -0.86
C PRO A 9 20.20 14.03 -1.64
N LEU A 10 20.99 12.98 -1.82
CA LEU A 10 20.61 11.74 -2.46
C LEU A 10 20.87 10.59 -1.48
N GLU A 11 19.86 9.79 -1.25
CA GLU A 11 19.96 8.55 -0.51
C GLU A 11 19.39 7.42 -1.36
N PHE A 12 20.13 6.34 -1.54
CA PHE A 12 19.62 5.14 -2.17
C PHE A 12 20.14 3.91 -1.45
N GLY A 13 19.39 2.85 -1.54
CA GLY A 13 19.79 1.60 -0.93
C GLY A 13 18.82 0.49 -1.25
N GLY A 14 19.13 -0.67 -0.72
CA GLY A 14 18.29 -1.84 -0.87
C GLY A 14 18.71 -2.94 0.07
N GLY A 15 17.95 -4.01 0.08
CA GLY A 15 18.22 -5.16 0.92
C GLY A 15 17.61 -6.43 0.37
N ILE A 16 18.19 -7.55 0.79
CA ILE A 16 17.62 -8.88 0.61
C ILE A 16 17.27 -9.41 2.00
N LEU A 17 16.03 -9.74 2.19
CA LEU A 17 15.44 -10.18 3.44
C LEU A 17 15.00 -11.63 3.30
N GLY A 18 15.24 -12.43 4.32
CA GLY A 18 14.86 -13.83 4.37
C GLY A 18 14.10 -14.17 5.64
N SER A 19 13.20 -15.14 5.54
CA SER A 19 12.55 -15.81 6.66
C SER A 19 12.53 -17.31 6.40
N VAL A 20 12.73 -18.10 7.46
CA VAL A 20 12.67 -19.57 7.39
C VAL A 20 11.89 -20.06 8.58
N ALA A 21 10.92 -20.95 8.32
CA ALA A 21 10.29 -21.76 9.34
C ALA A 21 10.47 -23.23 8.96
N SER A 22 10.98 -24.04 9.88
CA SER A 22 11.20 -25.48 9.67
C SER A 22 10.77 -26.24 10.90
N TYR A 23 9.93 -27.23 10.70
CA TYR A 23 9.37 -28.08 11.73
C TYR A 23 9.64 -29.55 11.37
N SER A 24 9.84 -30.41 12.37
CA SER A 24 9.87 -31.84 12.15
C SER A 24 8.46 -32.38 11.89
N ASP A 25 8.36 -33.52 11.21
CA ASP A 25 7.07 -34.14 10.91
C ASP A 25 6.28 -34.43 12.19
N SER A 26 6.95 -34.89 13.26
CA SER A 26 6.32 -35.12 14.57
C SER A 26 5.78 -33.84 15.24
N TRP A 27 6.42 -32.68 15.00
CA TRP A 27 5.91 -31.39 15.45
C TRP A 27 4.65 -30.97 14.68
N ILE A 28 4.68 -31.12 13.35
CA ILE A 28 3.56 -30.78 12.47
C ILE A 28 2.34 -31.61 12.84
N GLU A 29 2.50 -32.93 13.06
CA GLU A 29 1.43 -33.83 13.48
C GLU A 29 0.83 -33.49 14.86
N THR A 30 1.65 -33.00 15.80
CA THR A 30 1.22 -32.76 17.18
C THR A 30 0.73 -31.35 17.41
N SER A 31 1.40 -30.35 16.82
CA SER A 31 1.22 -28.93 17.13
C SER A 31 0.85 -28.08 15.91
N GLY A 32 0.85 -28.66 14.73
CA GLY A 32 0.63 -27.96 13.47
C GLY A 32 1.84 -27.11 13.04
N GLY A 33 1.68 -26.38 11.94
CA GLY A 33 2.70 -25.53 11.34
C GLY A 33 3.12 -26.05 9.97
N ASP A 34 3.69 -25.14 9.14
CA ASP A 34 4.15 -25.47 7.80
C ASP A 34 5.57 -24.99 7.57
N ASN A 35 6.38 -25.85 6.96
CA ASN A 35 7.71 -25.46 6.53
C ASN A 35 7.64 -24.37 5.47
N SER A 36 8.34 -23.28 5.67
CA SER A 36 8.29 -22.15 4.75
C SER A 36 9.63 -21.43 4.60
N ILE A 37 9.87 -20.93 3.42
CA ILE A 37 10.99 -20.04 3.12
C ILE A 37 10.43 -18.81 2.44
N GLY A 38 10.73 -17.63 2.99
CA GLY A 38 10.41 -16.35 2.41
C GLY A 38 11.66 -15.63 1.94
N LEU A 39 11.59 -15.03 0.76
CA LEU A 39 12.61 -14.14 0.23
C LEU A 39 11.95 -12.85 -0.23
N ALA A 40 12.53 -11.71 0.16
CA ALA A 40 12.09 -10.41 -0.29
C ALA A 40 13.28 -9.52 -0.64
N ALA A 41 13.12 -8.70 -1.67
CA ALA A 41 14.04 -7.64 -2.04
C ALA A 41 13.37 -6.28 -1.83
N THR A 42 14.13 -5.33 -1.34
CA THR A 42 13.72 -3.92 -1.20
C THR A 42 14.69 -3.02 -1.92
N LEU A 43 14.17 -1.95 -2.51
CA LEU A 43 14.95 -0.91 -3.18
C LEU A 43 14.33 0.44 -2.84
N PHE A 44 15.17 1.45 -2.57
CA PHE A 44 14.71 2.81 -2.42
C PHE A 44 15.70 3.80 -3.03
N LEU A 45 15.17 4.93 -3.52
CA LEU A 45 15.93 6.07 -3.97
C LEU A 45 15.17 7.34 -3.55
N HIS A 46 15.82 8.15 -2.72
CA HIS A 46 15.25 9.41 -2.23
C HIS A 46 16.18 10.55 -2.65
N HIS A 47 15.62 11.55 -3.30
CA HIS A 47 16.34 12.73 -3.76
C HIS A 47 15.57 13.99 -3.38
N THR A 48 16.27 14.97 -2.86
CA THR A 48 15.70 16.29 -2.58
C THR A 48 16.51 17.35 -3.33
N PHE A 49 15.83 18.12 -4.14
CA PHE A 49 16.40 19.30 -4.79
C PHE A 49 15.90 20.56 -4.06
N THR A 50 16.79 21.45 -3.68
CA THR A 50 16.41 22.74 -3.06
C THR A 50 17.13 23.89 -3.75
N LYS A 51 16.37 24.90 -4.20
CA LYS A 51 16.89 26.14 -4.74
C LYS A 51 16.10 27.31 -4.16
N GLN A 52 16.78 28.14 -3.35
CA GLN A 52 16.15 29.22 -2.61
C GLN A 52 14.99 28.74 -1.73
N ARG A 53 13.76 29.15 -2.05
CA ARG A 53 12.54 28.74 -1.35
C ARG A 53 11.79 27.63 -2.05
N PHE A 54 12.28 27.11 -3.17
CA PHE A 54 11.67 26.02 -3.90
C PHE A 54 12.38 24.71 -3.57
N THR A 55 11.60 23.66 -3.28
CA THR A 55 12.09 22.32 -3.03
C THR A 55 11.28 21.28 -3.79
N ILE A 56 11.93 20.22 -4.26
CA ILE A 56 11.29 19.06 -4.83
C ILE A 56 11.88 17.84 -4.12
N GLU A 57 11.06 17.12 -3.39
CA GLU A 57 11.41 15.84 -2.80
C GLU A 57 10.84 14.71 -3.66
N THR A 58 11.70 13.83 -4.18
CA THR A 58 11.30 12.68 -4.99
C THR A 58 11.73 11.41 -4.28
N LYS A 59 10.82 10.45 -4.13
CA LYS A 59 11.05 9.15 -3.53
C LYS A 59 10.57 8.06 -4.47
N PHE A 60 11.38 7.04 -4.61
CA PHE A 60 11.03 5.76 -5.20
C PHE A 60 11.28 4.68 -4.16
N ASP A 61 10.29 3.88 -3.88
CA ASP A 61 10.36 2.75 -2.97
C ASP A 61 9.78 1.52 -3.67
N ALA A 62 10.44 0.39 -3.57
CA ALA A 62 9.99 -0.87 -4.15
C ALA A 62 10.26 -2.03 -3.20
N LYS A 63 9.34 -2.98 -3.16
CA LYS A 63 9.46 -4.23 -2.43
C LYS A 63 8.84 -5.36 -3.24
N PHE A 64 9.56 -6.47 -3.28
CA PHE A 64 9.15 -7.64 -4.05
C PHE A 64 9.57 -8.91 -3.32
N GLY A 65 8.64 -9.83 -3.11
CA GLY A 65 8.94 -11.04 -2.35
C GLY A 65 8.01 -12.20 -2.64
N TYR A 66 8.56 -13.38 -2.43
CA TYR A 66 7.88 -14.66 -2.54
C TYR A 66 8.08 -15.48 -1.28
N ASN A 67 7.05 -16.26 -0.93
CA ASN A 67 7.13 -17.34 0.03
C ASN A 67 6.97 -18.67 -0.69
N ARG A 68 7.71 -19.67 -0.23
CA ARG A 68 7.50 -21.08 -0.58
C ARG A 68 7.03 -21.81 0.67
N MET A 69 5.91 -22.50 0.57
CA MET A 69 5.41 -23.37 1.64
C MET A 69 4.68 -24.55 1.03
N ASN A 70 4.51 -25.60 1.82
CA ASN A 70 3.65 -26.71 1.46
C ASN A 70 2.19 -26.29 1.62
N ILE A 71 1.38 -26.58 0.59
CA ILE A 71 -0.06 -26.37 0.60
C ILE A 71 -0.77 -27.65 0.28
N GLU A 72 -1.90 -27.87 0.90
CA GLU A 72 -2.76 -28.99 0.57
C GLU A 72 -3.53 -28.69 -0.72
N VAL A 73 -3.37 -29.56 -1.70
CA VAL A 73 -4.08 -29.48 -2.98
C VAL A 73 -5.04 -30.68 -3.05
N ALA A 74 -6.30 -30.40 -3.34
CA ALA A 74 -7.27 -31.46 -3.56
C ALA A 74 -6.90 -32.25 -4.83
N GLY A 75 -6.61 -33.53 -4.68
CA GLY A 75 -6.36 -34.44 -5.79
C GLY A 75 -7.64 -35.11 -6.26
N ASP A 76 -7.55 -35.77 -7.41
CA ASP A 76 -8.66 -36.56 -7.95
C ASP A 76 -9.08 -37.68 -6.98
N GLY A 77 -10.37 -37.81 -6.74
CA GLY A 77 -10.93 -38.85 -5.88
C GLY A 77 -10.99 -38.52 -4.38
N GLY A 78 -10.83 -37.22 -4.00
CA GLY A 78 -10.92 -36.77 -2.60
C GLY A 78 -9.65 -36.98 -1.77
N SER A 79 -8.54 -37.33 -2.40
CA SER A 79 -7.23 -37.36 -1.77
C SER A 79 -6.64 -35.94 -1.68
N THR A 80 -5.98 -35.61 -0.57
CA THR A 80 -5.23 -34.34 -0.41
C THR A 80 -3.75 -34.64 -0.59
N THR A 81 -3.09 -33.94 -1.49
CA THR A 81 -1.63 -34.00 -1.68
C THR A 81 -1.00 -32.69 -1.22
N SER A 82 0.14 -32.81 -0.54
CA SER A 82 0.89 -31.63 -0.11
C SER A 82 1.93 -31.28 -1.17
N GLU A 83 1.81 -30.09 -1.75
CA GLU A 83 2.73 -29.56 -2.77
C GLU A 83 3.42 -28.29 -2.30
N ALA A 84 4.75 -28.24 -2.52
CA ALA A 84 5.53 -27.07 -2.22
C ALA A 84 5.36 -26.00 -3.32
N THR A 85 4.68 -24.93 -3.02
CA THR A 85 4.33 -23.88 -3.99
C THR A 85 4.95 -22.52 -3.62
N TRP A 86 5.42 -21.81 -4.65
CA TRP A 86 5.83 -20.42 -4.53
C TRP A 86 4.63 -19.50 -4.75
N TYR A 87 4.41 -18.57 -3.83
CA TYR A 87 3.41 -17.53 -3.98
C TYR A 87 3.95 -16.16 -3.57
N LYS A 88 3.45 -15.15 -4.24
CA LYS A 88 3.83 -13.76 -4.00
C LYS A 88 3.25 -13.26 -2.68
N ASN A 89 4.10 -12.73 -1.79
CA ASN A 89 3.70 -12.18 -0.49
C ASN A 89 3.90 -10.66 -0.39
N GLN A 90 4.83 -10.11 -1.18
CA GLN A 90 5.07 -8.67 -1.28
C GLN A 90 5.27 -8.31 -2.74
N ASP A 91 4.61 -7.24 -3.17
CA ASP A 91 4.81 -6.72 -4.51
C ASP A 91 4.21 -5.31 -4.58
N GLU A 92 5.05 -4.33 -4.43
CA GLU A 92 4.63 -2.94 -4.54
C GLU A 92 5.82 -2.08 -4.96
N PHE A 93 5.59 -1.15 -5.86
CA PHE A 93 6.45 0.00 -6.03
C PHE A 93 5.64 1.28 -5.89
N GLN A 94 6.29 2.30 -5.37
CA GLN A 94 5.73 3.62 -5.18
C GLN A 94 6.74 4.66 -5.64
N ILE A 95 6.27 5.62 -6.42
CA ILE A 95 7.00 6.84 -6.75
C ILE A 95 6.20 8.03 -6.22
N SER A 96 6.86 8.95 -5.56
CA SER A 96 6.24 10.18 -5.10
C SER A 96 7.14 11.38 -5.39
N THR A 97 6.52 12.50 -5.73
CA THR A 97 7.22 13.78 -5.86
C THR A 97 6.43 14.86 -5.14
N ASN A 98 7.15 15.70 -4.42
CA ASN A 98 6.57 16.78 -3.61
C ASN A 98 7.26 18.11 -3.98
N PRO A 99 6.79 18.80 -5.04
CA PRO A 99 7.18 20.17 -5.33
C PRO A 99 6.52 21.11 -4.32
N ALA A 100 7.32 21.93 -3.64
CA ALA A 100 6.83 22.84 -2.60
C ALA A 100 7.59 24.15 -2.56
N TYR A 101 6.93 25.20 -2.09
CA TYR A 101 7.49 26.50 -1.78
C TYR A 101 7.62 26.64 -0.25
N ILE A 102 8.80 26.96 0.21
CA ILE A 102 9.15 27.11 1.62
C ILE A 102 8.71 28.49 2.09
N ILE A 103 7.67 28.57 2.92
CA ILE A 103 7.17 29.80 3.53
C ILE A 103 8.12 30.23 4.65
N ASN A 104 8.40 29.29 5.57
CA ASN A 104 9.33 29.47 6.68
C ASN A 104 9.92 28.12 7.12
N LYS A 105 10.62 28.08 8.26
CA LYS A 105 11.29 26.85 8.77
C LYS A 105 10.34 25.68 9.05
N SER A 106 9.06 25.97 9.32
CA SER A 106 8.07 24.95 9.69
C SER A 106 6.98 24.75 8.65
N TRP A 107 6.77 25.68 7.71
CA TRP A 107 5.66 25.65 6.79
C TRP A 107 6.09 25.71 5.34
N GLN A 108 5.48 24.86 4.56
CA GLN A 108 5.59 24.81 3.09
C GLN A 108 4.19 24.74 2.47
N VAL A 109 4.05 25.24 1.25
CA VAL A 109 2.85 25.06 0.42
C VAL A 109 3.27 24.37 -0.88
N GLY A 110 2.51 23.38 -1.30
CA GLY A 110 2.86 22.61 -2.48
C GLY A 110 1.91 21.48 -2.79
N SER A 111 2.39 20.52 -3.54
CA SER A 111 1.64 19.34 -3.93
C SER A 111 2.39 18.07 -3.56
N ILE A 112 1.64 16.98 -3.32
CA ILE A 112 2.19 15.64 -3.28
C ILE A 112 1.54 14.87 -4.44
N ILE A 113 2.37 14.32 -5.31
CA ILE A 113 1.96 13.44 -6.41
C ILE A 113 2.55 12.07 -6.10
N LYS A 114 1.69 11.08 -5.93
CA LYS A 114 2.08 9.72 -5.54
C LYS A 114 1.44 8.72 -6.47
N PHE A 115 2.27 7.88 -7.07
CA PHE A 115 1.83 6.76 -7.87
C PHE A 115 2.34 5.46 -7.28
N ARG A 116 1.51 4.42 -7.22
CA ARG A 116 1.88 3.08 -6.78
C ARG A 116 1.18 2.01 -7.60
N SER A 117 1.86 0.89 -7.77
CA SER A 117 1.34 -0.30 -8.42
C SER A 117 2.18 -1.53 -8.00
N GLN A 118 1.98 -2.63 -8.66
CA GLN A 118 2.75 -3.86 -8.50
C GLN A 118 3.47 -4.25 -9.80
N PHE A 119 4.50 -5.11 -9.68
CA PHE A 119 5.30 -5.57 -10.82
C PHE A 119 4.71 -6.81 -11.49
N ALA A 120 4.24 -7.77 -10.70
CA ALA A 120 3.91 -9.12 -11.15
C ALA A 120 2.44 -9.48 -10.88
N ASN A 121 2.01 -10.57 -11.50
CA ASN A 121 0.67 -11.10 -11.28
C ASN A 121 0.47 -11.54 -9.82
N GLY A 122 -0.71 -11.23 -9.28
CA GLY A 122 -1.21 -11.77 -8.03
C GLY A 122 -2.42 -12.64 -8.29
N TYR A 123 -2.60 -13.67 -7.48
CA TYR A 123 -3.66 -14.65 -7.62
C TYR A 123 -4.44 -14.78 -6.31
N VAL A 124 -5.70 -15.20 -6.37
CA VAL A 124 -6.54 -15.47 -5.22
C VAL A 124 -6.07 -16.77 -4.56
N SER A 125 -5.95 -17.84 -5.35
CA SER A 125 -5.46 -19.13 -4.91
C SER A 125 -3.92 -19.15 -4.89
N ARG A 126 -3.35 -19.83 -3.90
CA ARG A 126 -1.90 -20.08 -3.83
C ARG A 126 -1.49 -21.26 -4.71
N SER A 127 -2.38 -22.25 -4.86
CA SER A 127 -2.16 -23.49 -5.62
C SER A 127 -2.44 -23.33 -7.10
N GLN A 128 -3.51 -22.64 -7.45
CA GLN A 128 -3.98 -22.49 -8.84
C GLN A 128 -3.67 -21.08 -9.34
N GLN A 129 -2.43 -20.88 -9.80
CA GLN A 129 -2.00 -19.57 -10.32
C GLN A 129 -2.34 -19.45 -11.82
N THR A 130 -3.62 -19.56 -12.15
CA THR A 130 -4.13 -19.46 -13.51
C THR A 130 -4.58 -18.04 -13.88
N ALA A 131 -4.83 -17.81 -15.15
CA ALA A 131 -5.35 -16.52 -15.60
C ALA A 131 -6.75 -16.24 -15.05
N ASP A 132 -7.55 -17.25 -14.79
CA ASP A 132 -8.92 -17.12 -14.26
C ASP A 132 -8.92 -16.78 -12.77
N ASP A 133 -7.82 -17.05 -12.07
CA ASP A 133 -7.63 -16.76 -10.66
C ASP A 133 -6.84 -15.47 -10.42
N ARG A 134 -6.52 -14.71 -11.48
CA ARG A 134 -5.72 -13.49 -11.40
C ARG A 134 -6.51 -12.35 -10.77
N LYS A 135 -6.01 -11.82 -9.64
CA LYS A 135 -6.60 -10.66 -8.93
C LYS A 135 -5.83 -9.36 -9.14
N SER A 136 -4.57 -9.42 -9.55
CA SER A 136 -3.76 -8.22 -9.80
C SER A 136 -2.64 -8.49 -10.82
N THR A 137 -2.20 -7.42 -11.50
CA THR A 137 -1.03 -7.40 -12.38
C THR A 137 -0.50 -5.98 -12.47
N PHE A 138 0.56 -5.72 -13.25
CA PHE A 138 1.07 -4.37 -13.48
C PHE A 138 -0.06 -3.42 -13.92
N MET A 139 -0.15 -2.22 -13.31
CA MET A 139 -1.23 -1.23 -13.52
C MET A 139 -2.66 -1.76 -13.29
N SER A 140 -2.81 -2.84 -12.56
CA SER A 140 -4.12 -3.44 -12.27
C SER A 140 -4.14 -4.07 -10.86
N PRO A 141 -4.34 -3.26 -9.80
CA PRO A 141 -4.59 -1.83 -9.80
C PRO A 141 -3.32 -0.97 -9.86
N GLY A 142 -3.43 0.19 -10.50
CA GLY A 142 -2.56 1.33 -10.32
C GLY A 142 -3.29 2.41 -9.52
N TYR A 143 -2.61 3.11 -8.62
CA TYR A 143 -3.17 4.19 -7.80
C TYR A 143 -2.39 5.47 -8.03
N LEU A 144 -3.10 6.56 -8.29
CA LEU A 144 -2.53 7.90 -8.42
C LEU A 144 -3.24 8.83 -7.44
N ASP A 145 -2.48 9.37 -6.49
CA ASP A 145 -2.96 10.37 -5.55
C ASP A 145 -2.24 11.70 -5.83
N ILE A 146 -3.02 12.76 -6.06
CA ILE A 146 -2.52 14.12 -6.26
C ILE A 146 -3.18 14.99 -5.20
N SER A 147 -2.38 15.68 -4.41
CA SER A 147 -2.90 16.53 -3.34
C SER A 147 -2.19 17.88 -3.33
N GLY A 148 -2.94 18.94 -3.06
CA GLY A 148 -2.42 20.31 -2.95
C GLY A 148 -2.78 20.90 -1.60
N GLY A 149 -1.78 21.47 -0.91
CA GLY A 149 -2.01 22.02 0.42
C GLY A 149 -0.75 22.46 1.13
N PHE A 150 -0.79 22.38 2.45
CA PHE A 150 0.23 22.87 3.36
C PHE A 150 0.92 21.71 4.07
N THR A 151 2.23 21.83 4.20
CA THR A 151 3.02 20.88 4.99
C THR A 151 3.63 21.60 6.18
N TYR A 152 3.31 21.11 7.37
CA TYR A 152 3.96 21.52 8.62
C TYR A 152 5.07 20.54 8.94
N THR A 153 6.26 21.06 9.25
CA THR A 153 7.40 20.28 9.76
C THR A 153 7.73 20.78 11.16
N CYS A 154 7.67 19.89 12.14
CA CYS A 154 8.02 20.23 13.52
C CYS A 154 9.49 20.67 13.59
N PRO A 155 9.81 21.84 14.16
CA PRO A 155 11.17 22.35 14.23
C PRO A 155 12.03 21.62 15.27
N LEU A 156 11.46 20.74 16.09
CA LEU A 156 12.16 19.99 17.12
C LEU A 156 12.83 18.76 16.50
N GLU A 157 14.14 18.72 16.41
CA GLU A 157 14.92 17.58 15.92
C GLU A 157 14.62 16.27 16.67
N ARG A 158 14.24 16.38 17.96
CA ARG A 158 13.86 15.23 18.78
C ARG A 158 12.50 14.64 18.40
N PHE A 159 11.68 15.39 17.65
CA PHE A 159 10.33 14.98 17.25
C PHE A 159 10.08 15.33 15.78
N PRO A 160 10.73 14.63 14.83
CA PRO A 160 10.69 14.93 13.40
C PRO A 160 9.35 14.48 12.78
N ILE A 161 8.27 15.14 13.17
CA ILE A 161 6.94 14.92 12.58
C ILE A 161 6.72 15.89 11.42
N LYS A 162 6.16 15.37 10.32
CA LYS A 162 5.73 16.15 9.18
C LYS A 162 4.24 15.88 8.96
N ILE A 163 3.44 16.93 8.90
CA ILE A 163 1.98 16.84 8.69
C ILE A 163 1.65 17.58 7.41
N ASN A 164 1.08 16.86 6.44
CA ASN A 164 0.54 17.45 5.22
C ASN A 164 -0.99 17.51 5.32
N LEU A 165 -1.53 18.69 5.14
CA LEU A 165 -2.96 18.98 5.09
C LEU A 165 -3.31 19.45 3.70
N SER A 166 -4.06 18.65 2.95
CA SER A 166 -4.42 18.92 1.57
C SER A 166 -5.94 19.07 1.43
N PRO A 167 -6.44 20.32 1.44
CA PRO A 167 -7.86 20.61 1.24
C PRO A 167 -8.38 20.12 -0.11
N ILE A 168 -7.52 20.11 -1.11
CA ILE A 168 -7.83 19.65 -2.47
C ILE A 168 -6.96 18.44 -2.77
N ALA A 169 -7.61 17.31 -3.00
CA ALA A 169 -6.96 16.07 -3.35
C ALA A 169 -7.77 15.30 -4.41
N LEU A 170 -7.07 14.61 -5.30
CA LEU A 170 -7.60 13.71 -6.30
C LEU A 170 -7.02 12.32 -6.03
N SER A 171 -7.87 11.31 -5.97
CA SER A 171 -7.46 9.91 -5.97
C SER A 171 -8.00 9.23 -7.21
N ALA A 172 -7.14 8.54 -7.94
CA ALA A 172 -7.48 7.79 -9.13
C ALA A 172 -7.02 6.34 -9.00
N VAL A 173 -7.85 5.44 -9.49
CA VAL A 173 -7.56 4.00 -9.55
C VAL A 173 -7.62 3.59 -11.02
N PHE A 174 -6.63 2.83 -11.47
CA PHE A 174 -6.54 2.28 -12.82
C PHE A 174 -6.52 0.75 -12.76
N VAL A 175 -7.29 0.10 -13.58
CA VAL A 175 -7.32 -1.37 -13.73
C VAL A 175 -7.31 -1.70 -15.22
N GLU A 176 -6.11 -1.72 -15.80
CA GLU A 176 -5.93 -1.86 -17.26
C GLU A 176 -6.24 -3.28 -17.75
N SER A 177 -5.95 -4.29 -16.95
CA SER A 177 -6.20 -5.68 -17.33
C SER A 177 -7.69 -6.02 -17.33
N ALA A 178 -8.23 -6.34 -18.51
CA ALA A 178 -9.62 -6.79 -18.67
C ALA A 178 -9.92 -8.06 -17.86
N LYS A 179 -8.92 -8.96 -17.74
CA LYS A 179 -9.05 -10.20 -16.97
C LYS A 179 -9.18 -9.92 -15.47
N VAL A 180 -8.34 -9.03 -14.92
CA VAL A 180 -8.45 -8.61 -13.51
C VAL A 180 -9.79 -7.94 -13.24
N ARG A 181 -10.24 -7.04 -14.13
CA ARG A 181 -11.54 -6.39 -13.97
C ARG A 181 -12.69 -7.39 -13.94
N LYS A 182 -12.67 -8.36 -14.85
CA LYS A 182 -13.71 -9.39 -14.92
C LYS A 182 -13.70 -10.27 -13.67
N ASN A 183 -12.56 -10.80 -13.28
CA ASN A 183 -12.43 -11.67 -12.11
C ASN A 183 -12.88 -10.96 -10.83
N GLU A 184 -12.42 -9.72 -10.60
CA GLU A 184 -12.80 -8.95 -9.42
C GLU A 184 -14.30 -8.56 -9.42
N TRP A 185 -14.88 -8.36 -10.60
CA TRP A 185 -16.31 -8.03 -10.74
C TRP A 185 -17.21 -9.25 -10.50
N ASP A 186 -16.79 -10.42 -10.94
CA ASP A 186 -17.56 -11.66 -10.78
C ASP A 186 -17.55 -12.12 -9.30
N ASP A 187 -16.46 -11.90 -8.57
CA ASP A 187 -16.28 -12.33 -7.19
C ASP A 187 -16.86 -11.39 -6.13
N LYS A 188 -17.07 -10.11 -6.47
CA LYS A 188 -17.39 -9.07 -5.48
C LYS A 188 -18.62 -8.26 -5.88
N PRO A 189 -19.39 -7.76 -4.88
CA PRO A 189 -20.43 -6.76 -5.13
C PRO A 189 -19.85 -5.56 -5.87
N GLY A 190 -20.41 -5.22 -7.00
CA GLY A 190 -20.05 -4.23 -8.00
C GLY A 190 -18.89 -3.27 -7.69
N TRP A 191 -19.09 -2.28 -6.83
CA TRP A 191 -18.08 -1.26 -6.56
C TRP A 191 -16.86 -1.73 -5.76
N GLN A 192 -16.87 -2.91 -5.13
CA GLN A 192 -15.68 -3.50 -4.49
C GLN A 192 -14.62 -3.97 -5.48
N ALA A 193 -14.97 -4.13 -6.75
CA ALA A 193 -13.99 -4.35 -7.81
C ALA A 193 -13.21 -3.05 -8.05
N TYR A 194 -12.34 -2.68 -7.12
CA TYR A 194 -11.53 -1.44 -7.07
C TYR A 194 -12.35 -0.14 -7.15
N GLY A 195 -13.66 -0.19 -6.85
CA GLY A 195 -14.57 0.95 -6.92
C GLY A 195 -15.01 1.32 -8.33
N LEU A 196 -14.76 0.48 -9.32
CA LEU A 196 -15.23 0.69 -10.69
C LEU A 196 -16.77 0.64 -10.77
N SER A 197 -17.37 1.41 -11.67
CA SER A 197 -18.83 1.43 -11.84
C SER A 197 -19.36 0.24 -12.63
N ASN A 198 -18.51 -0.39 -13.43
CA ASN A 198 -18.77 -1.65 -14.15
C ASN A 198 -17.46 -2.26 -14.65
N ALA A 199 -17.49 -3.53 -15.09
CA ALA A 199 -16.33 -4.29 -15.55
C ALA A 199 -15.65 -3.72 -16.81
N ASN A 200 -16.31 -2.86 -17.58
CA ASN A 200 -15.76 -2.25 -18.79
C ASN A 200 -15.02 -0.95 -18.50
N LYS A 201 -15.18 -0.36 -17.31
CA LYS A 201 -14.44 0.84 -16.90
C LYS A 201 -13.04 0.46 -16.45
N THR A 202 -12.04 1.18 -16.96
CA THR A 202 -10.62 0.97 -16.64
C THR A 202 -10.13 1.87 -15.51
N SER A 203 -10.92 2.88 -15.14
CA SER A 203 -10.49 3.86 -14.15
C SER A 203 -11.64 4.43 -13.32
N LYS A 204 -11.30 4.92 -12.14
CA LYS A 204 -12.16 5.68 -11.24
C LYS A 204 -11.41 6.89 -10.72
N TYR A 205 -12.11 8.01 -10.57
CA TYR A 205 -11.57 9.26 -10.04
C TYR A 205 -12.45 9.76 -8.90
N GLU A 206 -11.81 10.22 -7.82
CA GLU A 206 -12.48 10.80 -6.67
C GLU A 206 -11.78 12.09 -6.25
N GLY A 207 -12.54 13.17 -6.16
CA GLY A 207 -12.08 14.44 -5.60
C GLY A 207 -12.42 14.55 -4.12
N GLY A 208 -11.56 15.19 -3.34
CA GLY A 208 -11.77 15.34 -1.91
C GLY A 208 -10.64 16.05 -1.20
N SER A 209 -10.35 15.61 0.01
CA SER A 209 -9.28 16.12 0.86
C SER A 209 -8.44 14.99 1.42
N SER A 210 -7.18 15.25 1.72
CA SER A 210 -6.30 14.26 2.34
C SER A 210 -5.47 14.84 3.48
N ILE A 211 -5.05 13.96 4.38
CA ILE A 211 -4.06 14.22 5.42
C ILE A 211 -2.99 13.15 5.38
N GLN A 212 -1.73 13.54 5.50
CA GLN A 212 -0.62 12.61 5.67
C GLN A 212 0.24 13.05 6.86
N ILE A 213 0.60 12.10 7.71
CA ILE A 213 1.46 12.30 8.86
C ILE A 213 2.65 11.36 8.73
N ASP A 214 3.84 11.92 8.67
CA ASP A 214 5.09 11.18 8.59
C ASP A 214 5.93 11.42 9.85
N PHE A 215 6.54 10.35 10.34
CA PHE A 215 7.54 10.40 11.39
C PHE A 215 8.66 9.43 11.05
N ASP A 216 9.91 9.91 11.12
CA ASP A 216 11.11 9.10 10.86
C ASP A 216 12.19 9.49 11.83
N ARG A 217 12.54 8.62 12.75
CA ARG A 217 13.56 8.88 13.74
C ARG A 217 14.43 7.67 14.02
N THR A 218 15.71 7.96 14.17
CA THR A 218 16.72 6.99 14.61
C THR A 218 17.04 7.21 16.09
N PHE A 219 17.06 6.12 16.86
CA PHE A 219 17.25 6.09 18.31
C PHE A 219 18.47 5.28 18.72
N GLY A 220 18.92 5.52 19.93
CA GLY A 220 19.99 4.75 20.59
C GLY A 220 21.40 5.24 20.24
N ARG A 221 22.37 4.78 21.04
CA ARG A 221 23.79 4.98 20.73
C ARG A 221 24.11 4.28 19.40
N LYS A 222 24.78 4.92 18.49
CA LYS A 222 25.11 4.42 17.13
C LYS A 222 23.92 4.23 16.18
N GLY A 223 22.71 4.73 16.49
CA GLY A 223 21.58 4.65 15.59
C GLY A 223 21.09 3.23 15.29
N ILE A 224 21.02 2.39 16.33
CA ILE A 224 20.64 0.97 16.21
C ILE A 224 19.18 0.82 15.82
N PHE A 225 18.28 1.66 16.37
CA PHE A 225 16.86 1.60 16.13
C PHE A 225 16.44 2.74 15.22
N ARG A 226 15.70 2.46 14.14
CA ARG A 226 15.00 3.44 13.33
C ARG A 226 13.52 3.12 13.30
N TYR A 227 12.68 4.06 13.70
CA TYR A 227 11.23 3.96 13.58
C TYR A 227 10.73 4.93 12.54
N ARG A 228 9.96 4.40 11.59
CA ARG A 228 9.29 5.17 10.54
C ARG A 228 7.81 4.84 10.57
N THR A 229 6.99 5.86 10.50
CA THR A 229 5.55 5.67 10.33
C THR A 229 4.99 6.70 9.36
N THR A 230 4.08 6.26 8.52
CA THR A 230 3.28 7.10 7.62
C THR A 230 1.82 6.75 7.80
N LEU A 231 1.03 7.73 8.20
CA LEU A 231 -0.42 7.65 8.23
C LEU A 231 -0.96 8.53 7.11
N PHE A 232 -1.67 7.94 6.16
CA PHE A 232 -2.36 8.64 5.08
C PHE A 232 -3.87 8.39 5.19
N SER A 233 -4.66 9.44 5.01
CA SER A 233 -6.10 9.33 4.90
C SER A 233 -6.63 10.24 3.79
N PHE A 234 -7.54 9.72 2.97
CA PHE A 234 -8.22 10.45 1.90
C PHE A 234 -9.73 10.31 2.08
N MET A 235 -10.45 11.42 1.93
CA MET A 235 -11.91 11.48 1.96
C MET A 235 -12.44 12.04 0.64
N GLY A 236 -13.07 11.18 -0.16
CA GLY A 236 -13.58 11.48 -1.52
C GLY A 236 -14.95 12.19 -1.50
N TRP A 237 -15.07 13.30 -0.79
CA TRP A 237 -16.36 13.98 -0.58
C TRP A 237 -16.89 14.72 -1.81
N MET A 238 -16.00 15.23 -2.69
CA MET A 238 -16.44 16.01 -3.87
C MET A 238 -17.21 15.15 -4.87
N SER A 239 -16.75 13.94 -5.13
CA SER A 239 -17.39 13.01 -6.07
C SER A 239 -18.75 12.52 -5.59
N ASN A 240 -19.10 12.83 -4.36
CA ASN A 240 -20.26 12.28 -3.66
C ASN A 240 -21.25 13.36 -3.15
N LEU A 241 -21.07 14.61 -3.59
CA LEU A 241 -21.91 15.74 -3.16
C LEU A 241 -23.40 15.53 -3.46
N ASN A 242 -23.70 14.90 -4.59
CA ASN A 242 -25.07 14.68 -5.07
C ASN A 242 -25.61 13.26 -4.79
N MET A 243 -24.93 12.47 -3.95
CA MET A 243 -25.39 11.12 -3.63
C MET A 243 -26.70 11.15 -2.84
N LYS A 244 -27.68 10.44 -3.37
CA LYS A 244 -28.93 10.09 -2.70
C LYS A 244 -28.82 8.65 -2.16
N ASN A 245 -29.78 8.23 -1.34
CA ASN A 245 -29.90 6.83 -0.85
C ASN A 245 -28.61 6.26 -0.24
N ARG A 246 -28.03 6.96 0.74
CA ARG A 246 -26.80 6.53 1.41
C ARG A 246 -27.11 5.58 2.56
N TYR A 247 -26.56 4.38 2.48
CA TYR A 247 -26.67 3.36 3.52
C TYR A 247 -25.40 3.32 4.36
N THR A 248 -25.53 3.27 5.68
CA THR A 248 -24.43 3.14 6.64
C THR A 248 -24.02 1.69 6.84
N SER A 249 -24.99 0.77 6.80
CA SER A 249 -24.81 -0.66 6.96
C SER A 249 -24.61 -1.34 5.61
N VAL A 250 -23.61 -2.21 5.53
CA VAL A 250 -23.32 -3.02 4.33
C VAL A 250 -24.51 -3.90 3.98
N SER A 251 -25.07 -4.61 4.96
CA SER A 251 -26.21 -5.52 4.73
C SER A 251 -27.48 -4.78 4.24
N ALA A 252 -27.72 -3.57 4.73
CA ALA A 252 -28.82 -2.75 4.26
C ALA A 252 -28.58 -2.24 2.82
N TYR A 253 -27.32 -1.87 2.51
CA TYR A 253 -26.94 -1.49 1.16
C TYR A 253 -27.08 -2.64 0.17
N GLU A 254 -26.62 -3.84 0.51
CA GLU A 254 -26.71 -5.02 -0.35
C GLU A 254 -28.17 -5.40 -0.66
N LYS A 255 -29.03 -5.38 0.35
CA LYS A 255 -30.48 -5.58 0.17
C LYS A 255 -31.09 -4.54 -0.76
N ALA A 256 -30.73 -3.27 -0.56
CA ALA A 256 -31.25 -2.19 -1.40
C ALA A 256 -30.71 -2.28 -2.84
N LEU A 257 -29.45 -2.69 -3.01
CA LEU A 257 -28.84 -2.90 -4.32
C LEU A 257 -29.50 -4.07 -5.06
N GLN A 258 -29.77 -5.17 -4.37
CA GLN A 258 -30.51 -6.29 -4.94
C GLN A 258 -31.90 -5.87 -5.38
N ALA A 259 -32.66 -5.19 -4.51
CA ALA A 259 -33.98 -4.69 -4.84
C ALA A 259 -33.97 -3.72 -6.05
N TRP A 260 -32.96 -2.88 -6.15
CA TRP A 260 -32.77 -1.97 -7.29
C TRP A 260 -32.45 -2.74 -8.59
N ASN A 261 -31.63 -3.80 -8.52
CA ASN A 261 -31.33 -4.66 -9.64
C ASN A 261 -32.59 -5.44 -10.08
N ASP A 262 -33.36 -6.00 -9.15
CA ASP A 262 -34.61 -6.72 -9.41
C ASP A 262 -35.66 -5.79 -10.07
N ALA A 263 -35.65 -4.52 -9.71
CA ALA A 263 -36.44 -3.49 -10.35
C ALA A 263 -35.84 -2.96 -11.69
N GLN A 264 -34.87 -3.67 -12.27
CA GLN A 264 -34.18 -3.30 -13.52
C GLN A 264 -33.57 -1.89 -13.52
N GLY A 265 -33.09 -1.44 -12.36
CA GLY A 265 -32.45 -0.14 -12.23
C GLY A 265 -33.40 1.05 -12.18
N VAL A 266 -34.66 0.85 -11.89
CA VAL A 266 -35.65 1.93 -11.71
C VAL A 266 -35.41 2.65 -10.38
N GLY A 267 -35.33 3.99 -10.40
CA GLY A 267 -35.07 4.83 -9.25
C GLY A 267 -33.61 5.16 -9.01
N ASP A 268 -33.33 5.83 -7.90
CA ASP A 268 -31.97 6.22 -7.53
C ASP A 268 -31.16 4.99 -7.11
N LYS A 269 -29.99 4.78 -7.73
CA LYS A 269 -29.09 3.68 -7.37
C LYS A 269 -28.67 3.79 -5.91
N PRO A 270 -28.78 2.73 -5.10
CA PRO A 270 -28.28 2.72 -3.74
C PRO A 270 -26.78 2.97 -3.69
N MET A 271 -26.33 3.71 -2.69
CA MET A 271 -24.92 4.03 -2.50
C MET A 271 -24.56 3.79 -1.03
N LEU A 272 -23.40 3.22 -0.81
CA LEU A 272 -22.87 3.07 0.54
C LEU A 272 -22.28 4.39 1.00
N GLN A 273 -22.46 4.72 2.29
CA GLN A 273 -21.87 5.91 2.87
C GLN A 273 -20.36 5.95 2.65
N ILE A 274 -19.87 7.13 2.31
CA ILE A 274 -18.44 7.35 2.07
C ILE A 274 -17.69 7.19 3.38
N HIS A 275 -16.62 6.40 3.34
CA HIS A 275 -15.65 6.30 4.42
C HIS A 275 -14.28 6.77 3.92
N PRO A 276 -13.44 7.31 4.80
CA PRO A 276 -12.09 7.65 4.43
C PRO A 276 -11.31 6.38 4.06
N THR A 277 -10.51 6.46 3.00
CA THR A 277 -9.43 5.50 2.80
C THR A 277 -8.34 5.79 3.79
N VAL A 278 -7.87 4.79 4.53
CA VAL A 278 -6.79 4.93 5.52
C VAL A 278 -5.68 3.93 5.20
N ARG A 279 -4.45 4.42 5.18
CA ARG A 279 -3.25 3.59 5.08
C ARG A 279 -2.27 4.00 6.17
N TRP A 280 -1.95 3.08 7.06
CA TRP A 280 -1.01 3.30 8.14
C TRP A 280 0.11 2.28 8.07
N GLU A 281 1.29 2.76 7.81
CA GLU A 281 2.50 1.95 7.64
C GLU A 281 3.47 2.25 8.77
N ASN A 282 4.00 1.20 9.38
CA ASN A 282 4.99 1.29 10.43
C ASN A 282 6.16 0.37 10.10
N THR A 283 7.36 0.88 10.26
CA THR A 283 8.59 0.11 10.07
C THR A 283 9.52 0.37 11.23
N ILE A 284 9.99 -0.69 11.88
CA ILE A 284 11.04 -0.65 12.89
C ILE A 284 12.22 -1.43 12.32
N ASP A 285 13.34 -0.75 12.11
CA ASP A 285 14.61 -1.37 11.74
C ASP A 285 15.53 -1.45 12.96
N ILE A 286 16.04 -2.65 13.22
CA ILE A 286 17.01 -2.92 14.28
C ILE A 286 18.30 -3.40 13.62
N LYS A 287 19.33 -2.57 13.67
CA LYS A 287 20.64 -2.87 13.08
C LYS A 287 21.51 -3.67 14.04
N ALA A 288 21.70 -4.93 13.75
CA ALA A 288 22.64 -5.78 14.49
C ALA A 288 24.10 -5.47 14.10
N THR A 289 24.34 -5.19 12.81
CA THR A 289 25.64 -4.76 12.28
C THR A 289 25.45 -3.64 11.24
N LYS A 290 26.52 -3.21 10.57
CA LYS A 290 26.44 -2.24 9.46
C LYS A 290 25.54 -2.70 8.33
N TYR A 291 25.42 -4.01 8.11
CA TYR A 291 24.70 -4.60 6.98
C TYR A 291 23.53 -5.47 7.43
N LEU A 292 23.59 -6.10 8.60
CA LEU A 292 22.55 -7.00 9.09
C LEU A 292 21.48 -6.21 9.86
N THR A 293 20.25 -6.27 9.36
CA THR A 293 19.11 -5.57 9.91
C THR A 293 17.94 -6.53 10.12
N THR A 294 17.29 -6.42 11.27
CA THR A 294 15.98 -7.01 11.52
C THR A 294 14.93 -5.92 11.28
N THR A 295 13.98 -6.20 10.43
CA THR A 295 12.91 -5.26 10.05
C THR A 295 11.57 -5.83 10.46
N PHE A 296 10.82 -5.02 11.21
CA PHE A 296 9.45 -5.27 11.58
C PHE A 296 8.55 -4.29 10.83
N ASN A 297 7.63 -4.82 10.01
CA ASN A 297 6.67 -4.03 9.26
C ASN A 297 5.25 -4.34 9.76
N PHE A 298 4.52 -3.30 10.10
CA PHE A 298 3.09 -3.38 10.35
C PHE A 298 2.37 -2.41 9.40
N GLN A 299 1.39 -2.92 8.68
CA GLN A 299 0.56 -2.13 7.78
C GLN A 299 -0.91 -2.37 8.09
N LEU A 300 -1.66 -1.27 8.20
CA LEU A 300 -3.11 -1.26 8.28
C LEU A 300 -3.64 -0.54 7.05
N TYR A 301 -4.60 -1.14 6.38
CA TYR A 301 -5.25 -0.58 5.22
C TYR A 301 -6.77 -0.70 5.35
N TYR A 302 -7.47 0.38 5.06
CA TYR A 302 -8.91 0.42 5.02
C TYR A 302 -9.35 1.15 3.76
N ASN A 303 -9.99 0.42 2.86
CA ASN A 303 -10.56 0.96 1.63
C ASN A 303 -11.76 0.12 1.22
N ARG A 304 -12.94 0.66 1.36
CA ARG A 304 -14.19 -0.04 1.01
C ARG A 304 -14.32 -0.43 -0.45
N ALA A 305 -13.55 0.18 -1.35
CA ALA A 305 -13.48 -0.23 -2.74
C ALA A 305 -12.77 -1.58 -2.96
N GLN A 306 -12.12 -2.11 -1.93
CA GLN A 306 -11.45 -3.40 -1.96
C GLN A 306 -12.03 -4.40 -0.96
N ASN A 307 -12.27 -3.94 0.26
CA ASN A 307 -12.84 -4.76 1.32
C ASN A 307 -13.59 -3.85 2.31
N TYR A 308 -14.68 -4.35 2.87
CA TYR A 308 -15.43 -3.63 3.90
C TYR A 308 -14.73 -3.62 5.26
N ASP A 309 -13.86 -4.60 5.49
CA ASP A 309 -13.12 -4.75 6.74
C ASP A 309 -11.73 -4.13 6.67
N ILE A 310 -11.17 -3.87 7.84
CA ILE A 310 -9.80 -3.41 7.99
C ILE A 310 -8.85 -4.55 7.64
N GLN A 311 -7.92 -4.27 6.74
CA GLN A 311 -6.88 -5.19 6.35
C GLN A 311 -5.60 -4.89 7.12
N THR A 312 -4.98 -5.90 7.71
CA THR A 312 -3.71 -5.76 8.44
C THR A 312 -2.67 -6.74 7.92
N GLN A 313 -1.43 -6.30 7.87
CA GLN A 313 -0.28 -7.14 7.55
C GLN A 313 0.82 -6.90 8.57
N LEU A 314 1.39 -7.99 9.07
CA LEU A 314 2.54 -7.99 9.96
C LEU A 314 3.63 -8.85 9.35
N LEU A 315 4.83 -8.29 9.21
CA LEU A 315 5.98 -8.99 8.65
C LEU A 315 7.21 -8.75 9.52
N LEU A 316 7.87 -9.83 9.92
CA LEU A 316 9.17 -9.81 10.55
C LEU A 316 10.18 -10.45 9.60
N SER A 317 11.25 -9.76 9.31
CA SER A 317 12.29 -10.22 8.40
C SER A 317 13.69 -9.85 8.89
N VAL A 318 14.65 -10.69 8.54
CA VAL A 318 16.07 -10.47 8.83
C VAL A 318 16.82 -10.52 7.51
N GLY A 319 17.73 -9.59 7.29
CA GLY A 319 18.47 -9.59 6.04
C GLY A 319 19.60 -8.59 5.95
N LEU A 320 20.22 -8.61 4.80
CA LEU A 320 21.33 -7.72 4.47
C LEU A 320 20.77 -6.46 3.81
N THR A 321 21.11 -5.30 4.36
CA THR A 321 20.70 -4.00 3.84
C THR A 321 21.91 -3.11 3.61
N TYR A 322 21.87 -2.31 2.57
CA TYR A 322 22.89 -1.31 2.26
C TYR A 322 22.25 0.03 1.94
N THR A 323 22.82 1.10 2.48
CA THR A 323 22.37 2.47 2.24
C THR A 323 23.56 3.34 1.87
N PHE A 324 23.46 4.02 0.76
CA PHE A 324 24.37 5.07 0.33
C PHE A 324 23.72 6.44 0.54
N LYS A 325 24.53 7.40 1.05
CA LYS A 325 24.16 8.83 1.15
C LYS A 325 25.29 9.68 0.59
N ASN A 326 24.95 10.60 -0.30
CA ASN A 326 25.93 11.61 -0.70
C ASN A 326 26.04 12.65 0.41
N LYS A 327 27.09 12.57 1.21
CA LYS A 327 27.40 13.58 2.22
C LYS A 327 28.11 14.77 1.59
#